data_fa5c91b3401e1c9963e22a6a067a8bf5
#
_entry.id   fa5c91b3401e1c9963e22a6a067a8bf5
#
_cell.length_a   1.000
_cell.length_b   1.000
_cell.length_c   1.000
_cell.angle_alpha   90.00
_cell.angle_beta   90.00
_cell.angle_gamma   90.00
#
_symmetry.space_group_name_H-M   'P 1'
#
loop_
_entity.id
_entity.type
_entity.pdbx_description
1 polymer ?
#
loop_
_entity_poly.entity_id
_entity_poly.type
_entity_poly.pdbx_seq_one_letter_code
_entity_poly.pdbx_strand_id
1 'polypeptide(L)'
;MLELVASLVVDLSDQRLTVYNSDQEVVRVIPVSTGKASTPTPIFNSKVYTKYRSTTMYGRTYTVPGVPFTMCVSANESICLHAAPWQENAGKPFGVPRSHGCVRMPLKHARWLFHNTPKGTPITIQA
;
A
#
# COMPACT_ATOMS: atom_id res chain seq x y z
N MET A 1 4.20 -14.43 -19.87
CA MET A 1 3.72 -15.04 -18.62
C MET A 1 3.63 -13.99 -17.53
N LEU A 2 2.47 -13.89 -16.89
CA LEU A 2 2.30 -12.96 -15.78
C LEU A 2 2.94 -13.55 -14.52
N GLU A 3 3.83 -12.78 -13.91
CA GLU A 3 4.38 -13.16 -12.61
C GLU A 3 3.41 -12.73 -11.52
N LEU A 4 2.90 -13.71 -10.77
CA LEU A 4 2.05 -13.41 -9.63
C LEU A 4 2.89 -12.93 -8.46
N VAL A 5 2.35 -11.97 -7.73
CA VAL A 5 2.94 -11.50 -6.49
C VAL A 5 2.81 -12.58 -5.42
N ALA A 6 3.93 -12.96 -4.81
CA ALA A 6 3.96 -13.98 -3.76
C ALA A 6 4.10 -13.38 -2.36
N SER A 7 4.78 -12.23 -2.22
CA SER A 7 4.90 -11.54 -0.93
C SER A 7 5.24 -10.07 -1.12
N LEU A 8 4.93 -9.29 -0.08
CA LEU A 8 5.14 -7.84 -0.05
C LEU A 8 5.92 -7.45 1.20
N VAL A 9 6.85 -6.50 1.06
CA VAL A 9 7.56 -5.92 2.20
C VAL A 9 7.48 -4.40 2.10
N VAL A 10 6.90 -3.76 3.11
CA VAL A 10 6.89 -2.31 3.24
C VAL A 10 7.99 -1.92 4.21
N ASP A 11 8.93 -1.12 3.76
CA ASP A 11 10.03 -0.61 4.57
C ASP A 11 9.73 0.85 4.92
N LEU A 12 9.45 1.09 6.21
CA LEU A 12 9.04 2.41 6.68
C LEU A 12 10.18 3.42 6.61
N SER A 13 11.42 3.00 6.91
CA SER A 13 12.55 3.93 6.90
C SER A 13 12.90 4.37 5.48
N ASP A 14 12.77 3.49 4.50
CA ASP A 14 13.09 3.80 3.10
C ASP A 14 11.87 4.25 2.29
N GLN A 15 10.68 4.19 2.87
CA GLN A 15 9.42 4.57 2.21
C GLN A 15 9.25 3.88 0.86
N ARG A 16 9.38 2.54 0.87
CA ARG A 16 9.16 1.73 -0.34
C ARG A 16 8.53 0.40 -0.01
N LEU A 17 7.82 -0.11 -1.01
CA LEU A 17 7.20 -1.42 -1.01
C LEU A 17 7.94 -2.27 -2.03
N THR A 18 8.50 -3.39 -1.58
CA THR A 18 9.17 -4.36 -2.44
C THR A 18 8.26 -5.53 -2.70
N VAL A 19 8.14 -5.91 -3.95
CA VAL A 19 7.27 -6.99 -4.42
C VAL A 19 8.13 -8.17 -4.82
N TYR A 20 7.83 -9.35 -4.27
CA TYR A 20 8.55 -10.59 -4.55
C TYR A 20 7.66 -11.61 -5.24
N ASN A 21 8.25 -12.40 -6.14
CA ASN A 21 7.58 -13.57 -6.74
C ASN A 21 7.81 -14.84 -5.88
N SER A 22 7.31 -15.99 -6.32
CA SER A 22 7.42 -17.25 -5.59
C SER A 22 8.86 -17.76 -5.45
N ASP A 23 9.76 -17.31 -6.30
CA ASP A 23 11.19 -17.65 -6.25
C ASP A 23 11.97 -16.66 -5.38
N GLN A 24 11.27 -15.77 -4.65
CA GLN A 24 11.86 -14.73 -3.80
C GLN A 24 12.71 -13.72 -4.57
N GLU A 25 12.41 -13.54 -5.84
CA GLU A 25 13.04 -12.52 -6.66
C GLU A 25 12.23 -11.22 -6.59
N VAL A 26 12.93 -10.09 -6.64
CA VAL A 26 12.28 -8.77 -6.67
C VAL A 26 11.67 -8.54 -8.05
N VAL A 27 10.34 -8.39 -8.07
CA VAL A 27 9.59 -8.12 -9.29
C VAL A 27 9.46 -6.61 -9.52
N ARG A 28 9.27 -5.86 -8.44
CA ARG A 28 9.04 -4.42 -8.51
C ARG A 28 9.37 -3.75 -7.19
N VAL A 29 9.87 -2.53 -7.25
CA VAL A 29 10.07 -1.66 -6.09
C VAL A 29 9.22 -0.42 -6.31
N ILE A 30 8.33 -0.12 -5.36
CA ILE A 30 7.36 0.96 -5.48
C ILE A 30 7.63 2.02 -4.41
N PRO A 31 7.83 3.29 -4.80
CA PRO A 31 7.92 4.37 -3.80
C PRO A 31 6.55 4.60 -3.17
N VAL A 32 6.51 4.72 -1.86
CA VAL A 32 5.26 4.85 -1.12
C VAL A 32 5.31 6.02 -0.13
N SER A 33 4.14 6.38 0.39
CA SER A 33 4.00 7.28 1.53
C SER A 33 3.20 6.55 2.60
N THR A 34 3.86 6.24 3.71
CA THR A 34 3.23 5.62 4.87
C THR A 34 2.74 6.69 5.84
N GLY A 35 2.28 6.29 7.02
CA GLY A 35 1.80 7.21 8.03
C GLY A 35 2.85 8.21 8.47
N LYS A 36 2.44 9.47 8.62
CA LYS A 36 3.31 10.51 9.18
C LYS A 36 3.55 10.26 10.67
N ALA A 37 4.49 11.00 11.28
CA ALA A 37 4.93 10.76 12.66
C ALA A 37 3.77 10.75 13.67
N SER A 38 2.74 11.58 13.46
CA SER A 38 1.57 11.64 14.36
C SER A 38 0.56 10.52 14.11
N THR A 39 0.62 9.84 12.96
CA THR A 39 -0.29 8.74 12.59
C THR A 39 0.50 7.63 11.90
N PRO A 40 1.44 6.98 12.63
CA PRO A 40 2.37 6.04 11.98
C PRO A 40 1.67 4.76 11.51
N THR A 41 2.20 4.19 10.44
CA THR A 41 1.81 2.85 10.02
C THR A 41 2.42 1.85 10.99
N PRO A 42 1.63 0.91 11.55
CA PRO A 42 2.17 -0.05 12.51
C PRO A 42 3.09 -1.07 11.86
N ILE A 43 4.05 -1.55 12.64
CA ILE A 43 4.96 -2.63 12.25
C ILE A 43 4.28 -3.95 12.59
N PHE A 44 4.04 -4.80 11.59
CA PHE A 44 3.44 -6.11 11.82
C PHE A 44 3.55 -7.00 10.58
N ASN A 45 3.34 -8.28 10.78
CA ASN A 45 3.19 -9.26 9.71
C ASN A 45 1.72 -9.54 9.52
N SER A 46 1.28 -9.58 8.27
CA SER A 46 -0.12 -9.76 7.94
C SER A 46 -0.30 -10.39 6.56
N LYS A 47 -1.46 -10.20 5.99
CA LYS A 47 -1.81 -10.66 4.64
C LYS A 47 -2.83 -9.70 4.03
N VAL A 48 -3.06 -9.82 2.73
CA VAL A 48 -4.13 -9.10 2.05
C VAL A 48 -5.46 -9.74 2.39
N TYR A 49 -6.32 -9.02 3.12
CA TYR A 49 -7.64 -9.49 3.53
C TYR A 49 -8.72 -9.21 2.51
N THR A 50 -8.78 -7.96 2.03
CA THR A 50 -9.83 -7.51 1.12
C THR A 50 -9.26 -6.64 0.02
N LYS A 51 -9.96 -6.57 -1.12
CA LYS A 51 -9.54 -5.79 -2.28
C LYS A 51 -10.75 -5.06 -2.84
N TYR A 52 -10.59 -3.76 -3.12
CA TYR A 52 -11.62 -2.90 -3.71
C TYR A 52 -11.04 -2.11 -4.87
N ARG A 53 -11.69 -2.16 -6.03
CA ARG A 53 -11.25 -1.33 -7.17
C ARG A 53 -11.36 0.15 -6.84
N SER A 54 -12.36 0.51 -6.03
CA SER A 54 -12.56 1.86 -5.54
C SER A 54 -13.35 1.77 -4.24
N THR A 55 -12.98 2.57 -3.26
CA THR A 55 -13.67 2.59 -1.97
C THR A 55 -13.58 3.96 -1.33
N THR A 56 -14.42 4.19 -0.32
CA THR A 56 -14.37 5.42 0.48
C THR A 56 -13.55 5.16 1.74
N MET A 57 -12.58 6.02 1.99
CA MET A 57 -11.77 5.97 3.21
C MET A 57 -12.38 6.89 4.25
N TYR A 58 -12.58 6.37 5.45
CA TYR A 58 -13.13 7.13 6.59
C TYR A 58 -12.05 7.28 7.66
N GLY A 59 -11.82 8.52 8.09
CA GLY A 59 -10.99 8.84 9.24
C GLY A 59 -11.80 9.60 10.27
N ARG A 60 -11.19 9.89 11.43
CA ARG A 60 -11.87 10.65 12.50
C ARG A 60 -12.36 12.01 12.05
N THR A 61 -11.58 12.66 11.19
CA THR A 61 -11.83 14.06 10.78
C THR A 61 -11.91 14.21 9.26
N TYR A 62 -11.95 13.11 8.51
CA TYR A 62 -11.94 13.17 7.05
C TYR A 62 -12.70 12.00 6.42
N THR A 63 -13.15 12.23 5.20
CA THR A 63 -13.74 11.21 4.32
C THR A 63 -13.20 11.42 2.92
N VAL A 64 -12.63 10.38 2.33
CA VAL A 64 -12.07 10.44 0.96
C VAL A 64 -12.80 9.41 0.10
N PRO A 65 -13.70 9.84 -0.79
CA PRO A 65 -14.39 8.91 -1.69
C PRO A 65 -13.53 8.54 -2.90
N GLY A 66 -13.85 7.42 -3.53
CA GLY A 66 -13.27 7.03 -4.80
C GLY A 66 -11.78 6.72 -4.75
N VAL A 67 -11.28 6.19 -3.63
CA VAL A 67 -9.87 5.80 -3.51
C VAL A 67 -9.62 4.56 -4.37
N PRO A 68 -8.75 4.66 -5.41
CA PRO A 68 -8.60 3.57 -6.36
C PRO A 68 -7.67 2.46 -5.86
N PHE A 69 -7.96 1.25 -6.30
CA PHE A 69 -7.10 0.07 -6.15
C PHE A 69 -6.63 -0.15 -4.71
N THR A 70 -7.59 -0.37 -3.82
CA THR A 70 -7.37 -0.52 -2.39
C THR A 70 -7.26 -2.00 -2.01
N MET A 71 -6.20 -2.34 -1.28
CA MET A 71 -6.01 -3.68 -0.69
C MET A 71 -5.78 -3.51 0.80
N CYS A 72 -6.71 -4.00 1.60
CA CYS A 72 -6.62 -3.88 3.05
C CYS A 72 -5.85 -5.03 3.66
N VAL A 73 -4.93 -4.72 4.56
CA VAL A 73 -3.99 -5.68 5.15
C VAL A 73 -4.16 -5.83 6.66
N SER A 74 -5.23 -5.25 7.20
CA SER A 74 -5.66 -5.52 8.57
C SER A 74 -7.10 -6.02 8.54
N ALA A 75 -7.47 -6.87 9.51
CA ALA A 75 -8.79 -7.49 9.56
C ALA A 75 -9.92 -6.48 9.68
N ASN A 76 -9.68 -5.36 10.37
CA ASN A 76 -10.65 -4.27 10.53
C ASN A 76 -10.60 -3.23 9.41
N GLU A 77 -9.78 -3.46 8.37
CA GLU A 77 -9.60 -2.56 7.23
C GLU A 77 -9.08 -1.16 7.59
N SER A 78 -8.42 -1.03 8.74
CA SER A 78 -7.84 0.25 9.16
C SER A 78 -6.52 0.57 8.45
N ILE A 79 -5.79 -0.45 8.01
CA ILE A 79 -4.52 -0.31 7.27
C ILE A 79 -4.69 -0.93 5.89
N CYS A 80 -4.55 -0.10 4.86
CA CYS A 80 -4.71 -0.53 3.48
C CYS A 80 -3.59 0.04 2.60
N LEU A 81 -3.31 -0.65 1.50
CA LEU A 81 -2.45 -0.17 0.42
C LEU A 81 -3.38 0.39 -0.65
N HIS A 82 -3.11 1.58 -1.17
CA HIS A 82 -3.98 2.17 -2.20
C HIS A 82 -3.27 3.23 -3.03
N ALA A 83 -3.87 3.57 -4.18
CA ALA A 83 -3.41 4.69 -4.98
C ALA A 83 -3.72 6.02 -4.30
N ALA A 84 -2.89 7.02 -4.56
CA ALA A 84 -3.12 8.38 -4.09
C ALA A 84 -2.90 9.37 -5.24
N PRO A 85 -3.81 9.38 -6.24
CA PRO A 85 -3.63 10.27 -7.41
C PRO A 85 -3.61 11.76 -7.02
N TRP A 86 -4.30 12.13 -5.94
CA TRP A 86 -4.29 13.52 -5.47
C TRP A 86 -2.92 14.00 -5.00
N GLN A 87 -2.00 13.08 -4.74
CA GLN A 87 -0.67 13.39 -4.20
C GLN A 87 0.40 13.43 -5.28
N GLU A 88 0.11 12.97 -6.49
CA GLU A 88 1.12 12.75 -7.54
C GLU A 88 1.76 14.02 -8.06
N ASN A 89 1.11 15.17 -7.89
CA ASN A 89 1.62 16.47 -8.32
C ASN A 89 2.34 17.24 -7.22
N ALA A 90 2.53 16.65 -6.05
CA ALA A 90 3.28 17.30 -4.97
C ALA A 90 4.78 17.38 -5.33
N GLY A 91 5.50 18.31 -4.72
CA GLY A 91 6.91 18.52 -5.00
C GLY A 91 7.79 17.30 -4.72
N LYS A 92 7.41 16.47 -3.77
CA LYS A 92 8.00 15.16 -3.49
C LYS A 92 6.85 14.22 -3.19
N PRO A 93 6.21 13.68 -4.25
CA PRO A 93 4.92 13.02 -4.06
C PRO A 93 5.00 11.75 -3.21
N PHE A 94 6.00 10.91 -3.45
CA PHE A 94 6.17 9.66 -2.72
C PHE A 94 7.60 9.53 -2.21
N GLY A 95 7.85 8.57 -1.34
CA GLY A 95 9.15 8.40 -0.70
C GLY A 95 9.26 9.15 0.63
N VAL A 96 8.18 9.80 1.06
CA VAL A 96 8.09 10.52 2.34
C VAL A 96 6.77 10.21 3.04
N PRO A 97 6.73 10.17 4.38
CA PRO A 97 5.48 9.91 5.13
C PRO A 97 4.48 11.05 4.96
N ARG A 98 3.24 10.73 4.58
CA ARG A 98 2.19 11.73 4.34
C ARG A 98 0.80 11.27 4.80
N SER A 99 0.60 9.98 5.08
CA SER A 99 -0.74 9.45 5.28
C SER A 99 -1.17 9.43 6.75
N HIS A 100 -2.41 8.99 6.98
CA HIS A 100 -2.96 8.78 8.32
C HIS A 100 -2.75 7.33 8.80
N GLY A 101 -1.88 6.56 8.14
CA GLY A 101 -1.55 5.18 8.51
C GLY A 101 -1.55 4.21 7.34
N CYS A 102 -2.35 4.45 6.31
CA CYS A 102 -2.36 3.63 5.10
C CYS A 102 -1.11 3.87 4.26
N VAL A 103 -0.83 2.94 3.35
CA VAL A 103 0.32 3.01 2.46
C VAL A 103 -0.16 3.52 1.11
N ARG A 104 0.22 4.73 0.76
CA ARG A 104 -0.14 5.41 -0.49
C ARG A 104 0.92 5.18 -1.55
N MET A 105 0.50 4.99 -2.80
CA MET A 105 1.42 4.77 -3.91
C MET A 105 0.91 5.41 -5.20
N PRO A 106 1.79 5.55 -6.22
CA PRO A 106 1.36 6.06 -7.52
C PRO A 106 0.30 5.15 -8.15
N LEU A 107 -0.65 5.77 -8.86
CA LEU A 107 -1.78 5.07 -9.46
C LEU A 107 -1.36 3.90 -10.35
N LYS A 108 -0.36 4.08 -11.19
CA LYS A 108 0.09 3.03 -12.11
C LYS A 108 0.60 1.78 -11.37
N HIS A 109 1.29 1.99 -10.25
CA HIS A 109 1.81 0.90 -9.43
C HIS A 109 0.69 0.22 -8.63
N ALA A 110 -0.24 1.00 -8.08
CA ALA A 110 -1.38 0.46 -7.36
C ALA A 110 -2.26 -0.41 -8.26
N ARG A 111 -2.48 0.05 -9.49
CA ARG A 111 -3.24 -0.70 -10.49
C ARG A 111 -2.60 -2.04 -10.81
N TRP A 112 -1.29 -2.02 -11.11
CA TRP A 112 -0.53 -3.24 -11.39
C TRP A 112 -0.57 -4.20 -10.20
N LEU A 113 -0.30 -3.67 -9.01
CA LEU A 113 -0.26 -4.46 -7.78
C LEU A 113 -1.61 -5.11 -7.50
N PHE A 114 -2.69 -4.33 -7.62
CA PHE A 114 -4.05 -4.81 -7.40
C PHE A 114 -4.38 -6.00 -8.30
N HIS A 115 -4.06 -5.92 -9.59
CA HIS A 115 -4.38 -6.97 -10.55
C HIS A 115 -3.50 -8.22 -10.42
N ASN A 116 -2.35 -8.11 -9.77
CA ASN A 116 -1.38 -9.21 -9.69
C ASN A 116 -1.21 -9.79 -8.27
N THR A 117 -1.92 -9.25 -7.29
CA THR A 117 -1.79 -9.68 -5.88
C THR A 117 -3.07 -10.36 -5.42
N PRO A 118 -3.07 -11.69 -5.24
CA PRO A 118 -4.25 -12.38 -4.74
C PRO A 118 -4.50 -12.09 -3.25
N LYS A 119 -5.75 -12.23 -2.82
CA LYS A 119 -6.09 -12.23 -1.39
C LYS A 119 -5.30 -13.33 -0.69
N GLY A 120 -4.88 -13.06 0.52
CA GLY A 120 -4.05 -13.99 1.29
C GLY A 120 -2.56 -13.80 1.07
N THR A 121 -2.13 -12.96 0.12
CA THR A 121 -0.72 -12.68 -0.08
C THR A 121 -0.11 -12.12 1.20
N PRO A 122 1.00 -12.71 1.70
CA PRO A 122 1.64 -12.23 2.92
C PRO A 122 2.29 -10.86 2.71
N ILE A 123 2.23 -10.04 3.75
CA ILE A 123 2.87 -8.74 3.78
C ILE A 123 3.58 -8.55 5.12
N THR A 124 4.78 -7.99 5.07
CA THR A 124 5.54 -7.55 6.24
C THR A 124 5.69 -6.04 6.18
N ILE A 125 5.34 -5.37 7.27
CA ILE A 125 5.63 -3.95 7.44
C ILE A 125 6.70 -3.85 8.51
N GLN A 126 7.84 -3.31 8.15
CA GLN A 126 9.03 -3.23 9.01
C GLN A 126 9.58 -1.81 9.09
N ALA A 127 10.39 -1.57 10.10
CA ALA A 127 11.01 -0.27 10.31
C ALA A 127 11.97 0.14 9.19
#